data_8ef58dc5e6276ba5d5e059cd9dc0e98e
#
_entry.id   8ef58dc5e6276ba5d5e059cd9dc0e98e
#
_cell.length_a   1.000
_cell.length_b   1.000
_cell.length_c   1.000
_cell.angle_alpha   90.00
_cell.angle_beta   90.00
_cell.angle_gamma   90.00
#
_symmetry.space_group_name_H-M   'P 1'
#
loop_
_entity.id
_entity.type
_entity.pdbx_description
1 polymer ?
#
loop_
_entity_poly.entity_id
_entity_poly.type
_entity_poly.pdbx_seq_one_letter_code
_entity_poly.pdbx_strand_id
1 'polypeptide(L)'
;LATFVWLVNVDERVVPSHRIVDWLAALWITLVVFGYFATLLPDLASPSPLGYLLGPIGRIEFVARLSEWRFAETQQFLGYPVPRPAAPFGSSNAWGSAMGILTPYFLKSWVIGVSAARRRKGVLIGLVAIYPILVSVNRGLWLSLIVGGVYFAARRALRGRFTALALLMAGVIAVAALLVITPAGGLVTDRLDKSERSNSA
;
A
#
# COMPACT_ATOMS: atom_id res chain seq x y z
N LEU A 1 10.34 19.77 -3.69
CA LEU A 1 11.63 19.88 -4.39
C LEU A 1 12.74 20.29 -3.43
N ALA A 2 12.58 21.37 -2.65
CA ALA A 2 13.60 21.86 -1.70
C ALA A 2 14.07 20.78 -0.70
N THR A 3 13.13 20.03 -0.11
CA THR A 3 13.42 18.93 0.82
C THR A 3 14.25 17.83 0.16
N PHE A 4 13.95 17.49 -1.10
CA PHE A 4 14.69 16.49 -1.86
C PHE A 4 16.12 16.95 -2.13
N VAL A 5 16.30 18.20 -2.61
CA VAL A 5 17.61 18.80 -2.87
C VAL A 5 18.42 18.86 -1.58
N TRP A 6 17.80 19.22 -0.45
CA TRP A 6 18.47 19.24 0.85
C TRP A 6 18.92 17.84 1.28
N LEU A 7 18.04 16.82 1.17
CA LEU A 7 18.36 15.44 1.53
C LEU A 7 19.50 14.84 0.70
N VAL A 8 19.59 15.19 -0.59
CA VAL A 8 20.65 14.69 -1.47
C VAL A 8 22.00 15.36 -1.19
N ASN A 9 21.99 16.60 -0.68
CA ASN A 9 23.20 17.38 -0.44
C ASN A 9 23.61 17.44 1.04
N VAL A 10 22.81 16.89 1.96
CA VAL A 10 23.15 16.87 3.38
C VAL A 10 24.29 15.87 3.61
N ASP A 11 25.27 16.29 4.42
CA ASP A 11 26.37 15.40 4.83
C ASP A 11 25.82 14.18 5.57
N GLU A 12 26.29 12.99 5.20
CA GLU A 12 25.92 11.71 5.81
C GLU A 12 26.23 11.66 7.32
N ARG A 13 27.14 12.55 7.80
CA ARG A 13 27.40 12.74 9.22
C ARG A 13 26.26 13.43 9.96
N VAL A 14 25.51 14.29 9.28
CA VAL A 14 24.35 15.03 9.84
C VAL A 14 23.10 14.17 9.79
N VAL A 15 22.83 13.54 8.65
CA VAL A 15 21.69 12.62 8.47
C VAL A 15 22.19 11.30 7.90
N PRO A 16 22.53 10.34 8.77
CA PRO A 16 22.95 9.01 8.32
C PRO A 16 21.87 8.33 7.48
N SER A 17 22.27 7.71 6.37
CA SER A 17 21.37 7.04 5.43
C SER A 17 20.46 5.98 6.09
N HIS A 18 20.95 5.29 7.14
CA HIS A 18 20.15 4.33 7.88
C HIS A 18 18.95 4.97 8.61
N ARG A 19 19.08 6.22 9.11
CA ARG A 19 17.97 6.95 9.74
C ARG A 19 16.89 7.30 8.73
N ILE A 20 17.26 7.69 7.52
CA ILE A 20 16.31 7.95 6.43
C ILE A 20 15.52 6.67 6.13
N VAL A 21 16.19 5.53 6.03
CA VAL A 21 15.55 4.22 5.83
C VAL A 21 14.58 3.89 6.97
N ASP A 22 14.96 4.14 8.21
CA ASP A 22 14.10 3.89 9.38
C ASP A 22 12.87 4.84 9.40
N TRP A 23 13.03 6.11 9.03
CA TRP A 23 11.90 7.05 8.93
C TRP A 23 10.93 6.67 7.80
N LEU A 24 11.44 6.26 6.63
CA LEU A 24 10.61 5.78 5.53
C LEU A 24 9.89 4.48 5.89
N ALA A 25 10.54 3.60 6.64
CA ALA A 25 9.92 2.40 7.18
C ALA A 25 8.83 2.72 8.21
N ALA A 26 9.05 3.72 9.07
CA ALA A 26 8.05 4.19 10.03
C ALA A 26 6.84 4.79 9.29
N LEU A 27 7.07 5.58 8.25
CA LEU A 27 6.00 6.11 7.41
C LEU A 27 5.18 4.97 6.76
N TRP A 28 5.84 3.91 6.26
CA TRP A 28 5.14 2.73 5.75
C TRP A 28 4.23 2.09 6.80
N ILE A 29 4.71 1.92 8.04
CA ILE A 29 3.92 1.40 9.16
C ILE A 29 2.72 2.32 9.45
N THR A 30 2.93 3.62 9.44
CA THR A 30 1.85 4.62 9.60
C THR A 30 0.77 4.46 8.53
N LEU A 31 1.15 4.22 7.27
CA LEU A 31 0.18 3.94 6.20
C LEU A 31 -0.62 2.65 6.45
N VAL A 32 0.00 1.62 7.03
CA VAL A 32 -0.73 0.41 7.43
C VAL A 32 -1.77 0.73 8.49
N VAL A 33 -1.41 1.52 9.51
CA VAL A 33 -2.35 1.95 10.57
C VAL A 33 -3.51 2.75 9.97
N PHE A 34 -3.23 3.70 9.08
CA PHE A 34 -4.28 4.48 8.38
C PHE A 34 -5.14 3.59 7.48
N GLY A 35 -4.57 2.54 6.90
CA GLY A 35 -5.33 1.53 6.16
C GLY A 35 -6.38 0.83 7.02
N TYR A 36 -6.07 0.52 8.27
CA TYR A 36 -7.04 -0.01 9.23
C TYR A 36 -8.09 1.03 9.62
N PHE A 37 -7.70 2.26 9.89
CA PHE A 37 -8.68 3.32 10.18
C PHE A 37 -9.64 3.54 9.01
N ALA A 38 -9.18 3.43 7.79
CA ALA A 38 -10.05 3.52 6.61
C ALA A 38 -11.14 2.44 6.57
N THR A 39 -10.87 1.24 7.11
CA THR A 39 -11.85 0.17 7.15
C THR A 39 -12.74 0.20 8.38
N LEU A 40 -12.20 0.65 9.52
CA LEU A 40 -12.93 0.71 10.80
C LEU A 40 -13.77 1.98 10.94
N LEU A 41 -13.32 3.08 10.33
CA LEU A 41 -13.92 4.42 10.43
C LEU A 41 -14.01 5.06 9.03
N PRO A 42 -14.71 4.43 8.07
CA PRO A 42 -14.74 4.89 6.68
C PRO A 42 -15.36 6.28 6.50
N ASP A 43 -16.33 6.61 7.35
CA ASP A 43 -17.10 7.87 7.28
C ASP A 43 -16.43 9.00 8.05
N LEU A 44 -15.31 8.72 8.74
CA LEU A 44 -14.60 9.76 9.48
C LEU A 44 -13.91 10.72 8.50
N ALA A 45 -14.51 11.88 8.38
CA ALA A 45 -14.01 13.01 7.62
C ALA A 45 -13.85 14.22 8.55
N SER A 46 -12.81 15.00 8.34
CA SER A 46 -12.58 16.25 9.06
C SER A 46 -12.12 17.33 8.07
N PRO A 47 -12.60 18.57 8.21
CA PRO A 47 -12.05 19.65 7.42
C PRO A 47 -10.56 19.79 7.75
N SER A 48 -9.74 19.89 6.71
CA SER A 48 -8.32 20.15 6.89
C SER A 48 -8.09 21.57 7.41
N PRO A 49 -6.91 21.90 7.96
CA PRO A 49 -6.58 23.28 8.32
C PRO A 49 -6.80 24.26 7.16
N LEU A 50 -6.59 23.81 5.92
CA LEU A 50 -6.87 24.60 4.73
C LEU A 50 -8.38 24.86 4.55
N GLY A 51 -9.23 23.86 4.83
CA GLY A 51 -10.69 24.01 4.79
C GLY A 51 -11.19 25.07 5.78
N TYR A 52 -10.59 25.14 6.96
CA TYR A 52 -10.89 26.19 7.93
C TYR A 52 -10.45 27.59 7.45
N LEU A 53 -9.29 27.70 6.81
CA LEU A 53 -8.77 28.97 6.28
C LEU A 53 -9.59 29.50 5.09
N LEU A 54 -10.18 28.60 4.29
CA LEU A 54 -10.99 28.97 3.12
C LEU A 54 -12.40 29.48 3.49
N GLY A 55 -12.85 29.34 4.73
CA GLY A 55 -14.12 29.87 5.24
C GLY A 55 -15.31 29.44 4.35
N PRO A 56 -16.10 30.45 3.85
CA PRO A 56 -17.28 30.15 3.01
C PRO A 56 -16.95 29.44 1.70
N ILE A 57 -15.77 29.68 1.11
CA ILE A 57 -15.32 29.04 -0.13
C ILE A 57 -15.07 27.55 0.10
N GLY A 58 -14.62 27.16 1.29
CA GLY A 58 -14.44 25.78 1.70
C GLY A 58 -15.74 24.95 1.73
N ARG A 59 -16.91 25.58 1.70
CA ARG A 59 -18.23 24.92 1.66
C ARG A 59 -18.69 24.56 0.25
N ILE A 60 -18.04 25.07 -0.78
CA ILE A 60 -18.31 24.67 -2.17
C ILE A 60 -17.92 23.19 -2.29
N GLU A 61 -18.82 22.34 -2.77
CA GLU A 61 -18.64 20.87 -2.80
C GLU A 61 -17.30 20.42 -3.39
N PHE A 62 -16.87 21.06 -4.47
CA PHE A 62 -15.57 20.76 -5.10
C PHE A 62 -14.40 21.13 -4.17
N VAL A 63 -14.44 22.29 -3.52
CA VAL A 63 -13.39 22.76 -2.60
C VAL A 63 -13.41 21.94 -1.32
N ALA A 64 -14.59 21.61 -0.80
CA ALA A 64 -14.76 20.75 0.35
C ALA A 64 -14.10 19.38 0.11
N ARG A 65 -14.34 18.75 -1.03
CA ARG A 65 -13.71 17.45 -1.40
C ARG A 65 -12.19 17.53 -1.45
N LEU A 66 -11.61 18.64 -1.85
CA LEU A 66 -10.16 18.85 -1.90
C LEU A 66 -9.56 19.21 -0.54
N SER A 67 -10.35 19.81 0.34
CA SER A 67 -9.93 20.32 1.65
C SER A 67 -10.37 19.45 2.83
N GLU A 68 -11.14 18.40 2.61
CA GLU A 68 -11.50 17.42 3.63
C GLU A 68 -10.43 16.33 3.74
N TRP A 69 -10.07 16.03 4.97
CA TRP A 69 -9.23 14.90 5.27
C TRP A 69 -10.10 13.68 5.59
N ARG A 70 -9.93 12.60 4.82
CA ARG A 70 -10.69 11.36 4.97
C ARG A 70 -9.74 10.17 5.08
N PHE A 71 -10.08 9.20 5.92
CA PHE A 71 -9.33 7.94 5.97
C PHE A 71 -9.59 7.07 4.74
N ALA A 72 -10.83 7.07 4.25
CA ALA A 72 -11.25 6.23 3.14
C ALA A 72 -11.76 7.06 1.95
N GLU A 73 -11.47 6.55 0.76
CA GLU A 73 -12.13 6.92 -0.49
C GLU A 73 -13.17 5.84 -0.79
N THR A 74 -14.46 6.22 -0.84
CA THR A 74 -15.54 5.29 -1.13
C THR A 74 -15.77 5.21 -2.63
N GLN A 75 -15.65 4.02 -3.20
CA GLN A 75 -15.93 3.76 -4.62
C GLN A 75 -16.96 2.63 -4.78
N GLN A 76 -17.84 2.77 -5.75
CA GLN A 76 -18.78 1.72 -6.15
C GLN A 76 -18.09 0.74 -7.12
N PHE A 77 -17.33 -0.19 -6.58
CA PHE A 77 -16.53 -1.10 -7.40
C PHE A 77 -17.25 -2.44 -7.67
N LEU A 78 -18.04 -2.91 -6.72
CA LEU A 78 -18.75 -4.20 -6.76
C LEU A 78 -20.28 -4.05 -6.79
N GLY A 79 -20.79 -2.85 -7.19
CA GLY A 79 -22.22 -2.54 -7.10
C GLY A 79 -22.67 -2.05 -5.72
N TYR A 80 -21.78 -2.02 -4.74
CA TYR A 80 -21.97 -1.44 -3.42
C TYR A 80 -20.75 -0.57 -3.03
N PRO A 81 -20.92 0.41 -2.14
CA PRO A 81 -19.83 1.29 -1.73
C PRO A 81 -18.77 0.53 -0.94
N VAL A 82 -17.55 0.53 -1.42
CA VAL A 82 -16.41 -0.11 -0.75
C VAL A 82 -15.43 0.98 -0.28
N PRO A 83 -15.17 1.08 1.04
CA PRO A 83 -14.17 2.01 1.55
C PRO A 83 -12.77 1.50 1.25
N ARG A 84 -11.93 2.36 0.65
CA ARG A 84 -10.54 2.06 0.29
C ARG A 84 -9.59 3.01 1.01
N PRO A 85 -8.45 2.55 1.53
CA PRO A 85 -7.46 3.41 2.18
C PRO A 85 -7.04 4.58 1.30
N ALA A 86 -7.08 5.80 1.84
CA ALA A 86 -6.71 7.02 1.13
C ALA A 86 -5.79 7.91 1.95
N ALA A 87 -5.94 7.98 3.26
CA ALA A 87 -5.14 8.84 4.13
C ALA A 87 -3.66 8.45 4.14
N PRO A 88 -2.77 9.42 4.18
CA PRO A 88 -2.98 10.87 4.27
C PRO A 88 -3.09 11.58 2.90
N PHE A 89 -3.20 10.86 1.80
CA PHE A 89 -3.05 11.37 0.43
C PHE A 89 -4.37 11.80 -0.25
N GLY A 90 -5.50 11.62 0.36
CA GLY A 90 -6.80 11.96 -0.23
C GLY A 90 -7.27 11.05 -1.37
N SER A 91 -6.44 10.12 -1.88
CA SER A 91 -6.82 9.12 -2.85
C SER A 91 -6.18 7.76 -2.58
N SER A 92 -6.93 6.71 -2.86
CA SER A 92 -6.50 5.33 -2.72
C SER A 92 -5.34 4.96 -3.65
N ASN A 93 -5.26 5.60 -4.82
CA ASN A 93 -4.15 5.38 -5.75
C ASN A 93 -2.84 5.95 -5.21
N ALA A 94 -2.86 7.14 -4.64
CA ALA A 94 -1.67 7.76 -4.03
C ALA A 94 -1.22 6.96 -2.79
N TRP A 95 -2.16 6.48 -1.96
CA TRP A 95 -1.86 5.59 -0.84
C TRP A 95 -1.15 4.31 -1.30
N GLY A 96 -1.68 3.64 -2.32
CA GLY A 96 -1.09 2.43 -2.87
C GLY A 96 0.29 2.67 -3.50
N SER A 97 0.48 3.77 -4.21
CA SER A 97 1.79 4.14 -4.77
C SER A 97 2.82 4.38 -3.67
N ALA A 98 2.45 5.10 -2.61
CA ALA A 98 3.31 5.32 -1.46
C ALA A 98 3.67 4.00 -0.75
N MET A 99 2.71 3.11 -0.53
CA MET A 99 2.95 1.78 0.03
C MET A 99 3.94 0.98 -0.81
N GLY A 100 3.77 0.96 -2.14
CA GLY A 100 4.67 0.27 -3.06
C GLY A 100 6.10 0.81 -2.99
N ILE A 101 6.27 2.14 -3.05
CA ILE A 101 7.58 2.81 -3.00
C ILE A 101 8.26 2.63 -1.65
N LEU A 102 7.52 2.63 -0.55
CA LEU A 102 8.07 2.54 0.80
C LEU A 102 8.37 1.09 1.24
N THR A 103 7.78 0.08 0.59
CA THR A 103 7.96 -1.34 0.94
C THR A 103 9.44 -1.77 0.98
N PRO A 104 10.32 -1.42 0.03
CA PRO A 104 11.74 -1.78 0.11
C PRO A 104 12.45 -1.22 1.36
N TYR A 105 12.08 -0.02 1.80
CA TYR A 105 12.66 0.60 3.00
C TYR A 105 12.19 -0.10 4.28
N PHE A 106 10.90 -0.47 4.34
CA PHE A 106 10.39 -1.30 5.43
C PHE A 106 11.11 -2.65 5.49
N LEU A 107 11.25 -3.36 4.37
CA LEU A 107 11.96 -4.64 4.32
C LEU A 107 13.42 -4.49 4.75
N LYS A 108 14.12 -3.44 4.32
CA LYS A 108 15.50 -3.16 4.69
C LYS A 108 15.65 -2.86 6.17
N SER A 109 14.74 -2.09 6.76
CA SER A 109 14.81 -1.68 8.16
C SER A 109 14.40 -2.80 9.14
N TRP A 110 13.41 -3.62 8.77
CA TRP A 110 12.77 -4.56 9.70
C TRP A 110 12.97 -6.04 9.39
N VAL A 111 13.35 -6.40 8.17
CA VAL A 111 13.43 -7.82 7.76
C VAL A 111 14.82 -8.24 7.34
N ILE A 112 15.52 -7.39 6.57
CA ILE A 112 16.77 -7.75 5.91
C ILE A 112 17.98 -7.24 6.70
N GLY A 113 18.86 -8.16 7.12
CA GLY A 113 20.13 -7.79 7.79
C GLY A 113 19.96 -7.27 9.22
N VAL A 114 18.86 -7.61 9.89
CA VAL A 114 18.55 -7.20 11.27
C VAL A 114 18.54 -8.39 12.22
N SER A 115 18.48 -8.14 13.53
CA SER A 115 18.39 -9.16 14.55
C SER A 115 17.14 -10.03 14.39
N ALA A 116 17.19 -11.28 14.88
CA ALA A 116 16.05 -12.21 14.78
C ALA A 116 14.78 -11.65 15.43
N ALA A 117 14.91 -10.93 16.56
CA ALA A 117 13.79 -10.31 17.25
C ALA A 117 13.14 -9.19 16.40
N ARG A 118 13.93 -8.30 15.81
CA ARG A 118 13.44 -7.23 14.92
C ARG A 118 12.79 -7.82 13.67
N ARG A 119 13.40 -8.85 13.09
CA ARG A 119 12.85 -9.57 11.93
C ARG A 119 11.49 -10.20 12.21
N ARG A 120 11.32 -10.88 13.37
CA ARG A 120 10.02 -11.44 13.75
C ARG A 120 8.93 -10.36 13.83
N LYS A 121 9.22 -9.23 14.48
CA LYS A 121 8.30 -8.09 14.52
C LYS A 121 8.00 -7.55 13.12
N GLY A 122 9.01 -7.39 12.27
CA GLY A 122 8.82 -6.95 10.89
C GLY A 122 7.94 -7.89 10.08
N VAL A 123 8.13 -9.21 10.21
CA VAL A 123 7.27 -10.20 9.54
C VAL A 123 5.83 -10.09 10.05
N LEU A 124 5.61 -9.95 11.36
CA LEU A 124 4.26 -9.78 11.92
C LEU A 124 3.58 -8.51 11.39
N ILE A 125 4.29 -7.37 11.37
CA ILE A 125 3.78 -6.12 10.81
C ILE A 125 3.46 -6.30 9.31
N GLY A 126 4.32 -6.99 8.56
CA GLY A 126 4.09 -7.31 7.15
C GLY A 126 2.83 -8.16 6.93
N LEU A 127 2.60 -9.17 7.78
CA LEU A 127 1.38 -9.99 7.74
C LEU A 127 0.13 -9.16 8.04
N VAL A 128 0.20 -8.31 9.05
CA VAL A 128 -0.88 -7.37 9.37
C VAL A 128 -1.17 -6.43 8.20
N ALA A 129 -0.16 -5.97 7.47
CA ALA A 129 -0.33 -5.09 6.32
C ALA A 129 -1.06 -5.74 5.13
N ILE A 130 -1.12 -7.07 5.05
CA ILE A 130 -1.79 -7.77 3.94
C ILE A 130 -3.25 -7.34 3.84
N TYR A 131 -3.95 -7.21 4.95
CA TYR A 131 -5.36 -6.85 4.96
C TYR A 131 -5.66 -5.49 4.28
N PRO A 132 -5.10 -4.34 4.71
CA PRO A 132 -5.35 -3.06 4.05
C PRO A 132 -4.82 -3.02 2.61
N ILE A 133 -3.76 -3.77 2.26
CA ILE A 133 -3.27 -3.90 0.90
C ILE A 133 -4.33 -4.58 0.01
N LEU A 134 -4.96 -5.65 0.48
CA LEU A 134 -6.01 -6.34 -0.26
C LEU A 134 -7.27 -5.48 -0.40
N VAL A 135 -7.74 -4.88 0.70
CA VAL A 135 -8.94 -4.01 0.72
C VAL A 135 -8.75 -2.76 -0.14
N SER A 136 -7.51 -2.29 -0.32
CA SER A 136 -7.24 -1.14 -1.20
C SER A 136 -7.67 -1.37 -2.65
N VAL A 137 -7.78 -2.64 -3.11
CA VAL A 137 -8.09 -3.04 -4.50
C VAL A 137 -7.22 -2.26 -5.51
N ASN A 138 -6.01 -1.92 -5.12
CA ASN A 138 -5.09 -1.12 -5.94
C ASN A 138 -4.21 -2.05 -6.79
N ARG A 139 -4.58 -2.19 -8.07
CA ARG A 139 -3.87 -3.07 -9.02
C ARG A 139 -2.40 -2.64 -9.21
N GLY A 140 -2.13 -1.33 -9.20
CA GLY A 140 -0.78 -0.78 -9.32
C GLY A 140 0.09 -1.17 -8.13
N LEU A 141 -0.44 -1.13 -6.91
CA LEU A 141 0.24 -1.60 -5.71
C LEU A 141 0.55 -3.10 -5.80
N TRP A 142 -0.42 -3.93 -6.14
CA TRP A 142 -0.22 -5.37 -6.26
C TRP A 142 0.83 -5.71 -7.31
N LEU A 143 0.76 -5.07 -8.48
CA LEU A 143 1.74 -5.24 -9.54
C LEU A 143 3.15 -4.83 -9.07
N SER A 144 3.28 -3.69 -8.39
CA SER A 144 4.58 -3.22 -7.88
C SER A 144 5.18 -4.16 -6.84
N LEU A 145 4.34 -4.73 -5.96
CA LEU A 145 4.79 -5.72 -4.97
C LEU A 145 5.22 -7.04 -5.62
N ILE A 146 4.49 -7.49 -6.64
CA ILE A 146 4.85 -8.70 -7.41
C ILE A 146 6.18 -8.48 -8.14
N VAL A 147 6.29 -7.40 -8.91
CA VAL A 147 7.52 -7.08 -9.67
C VAL A 147 8.72 -6.92 -8.72
N GLY A 148 8.54 -6.19 -7.62
CA GLY A 148 9.57 -6.02 -6.60
C GLY A 148 9.98 -7.35 -5.94
N GLY A 149 9.00 -8.20 -5.63
CA GLY A 149 9.22 -9.53 -5.07
C GLY A 149 9.97 -10.46 -6.03
N VAL A 150 9.56 -10.49 -7.30
CA VAL A 150 10.23 -11.27 -8.36
C VAL A 150 11.66 -10.80 -8.56
N TYR A 151 11.87 -9.48 -8.67
CA TYR A 151 13.22 -8.92 -8.79
C TYR A 151 14.12 -9.30 -7.62
N PHE A 152 13.60 -9.17 -6.39
CA PHE A 152 14.34 -9.53 -5.19
C PHE A 152 14.68 -11.03 -5.13
N ALA A 153 13.71 -11.89 -5.46
CA ALA A 153 13.88 -13.34 -5.49
C ALA A 153 14.90 -13.76 -6.57
N ALA A 154 14.79 -13.22 -7.79
CA ALA A 154 15.72 -13.46 -8.88
C ALA A 154 17.14 -13.03 -8.52
N ARG A 155 17.33 -11.85 -7.95
CA ARG A 155 18.66 -11.37 -7.53
C ARG A 155 19.29 -12.22 -6.42
N ARG A 156 18.46 -12.81 -5.55
CA ARG A 156 18.95 -13.78 -4.54
C ARG A 156 19.26 -15.14 -5.13
N ALA A 157 18.46 -15.61 -6.06
CA ALA A 157 18.69 -16.88 -6.76
C ALA A 157 20.00 -16.84 -7.56
N LEU A 158 20.31 -15.72 -8.24
CA LEU A 158 21.60 -15.50 -8.93
C LEU A 158 22.81 -15.52 -7.99
N ARG A 159 22.61 -15.36 -6.69
CA ARG A 159 23.65 -15.51 -5.65
C ARG A 159 23.61 -16.88 -4.96
N GLY A 160 22.97 -17.88 -5.57
CA GLY A 160 22.83 -19.23 -5.03
C GLY A 160 21.89 -19.38 -3.84
N ARG A 161 21.03 -18.37 -3.56
CA ARG A 161 20.09 -18.39 -2.43
C ARG A 161 18.66 -18.52 -2.92
N PHE A 162 18.20 -19.74 -3.12
CA PHE A 162 16.88 -20.05 -3.70
C PHE A 162 15.71 -19.93 -2.71
N THR A 163 15.97 -19.75 -1.42
CA THR A 163 14.90 -19.64 -0.39
C THR A 163 13.90 -18.51 -0.66
N ALA A 164 14.35 -17.38 -1.19
CA ALA A 164 13.46 -16.26 -1.53
C ALA A 164 12.54 -16.60 -2.71
N LEU A 165 13.05 -17.35 -3.69
CA LEU A 165 12.25 -17.83 -4.83
C LEU A 165 11.23 -18.87 -4.38
N ALA A 166 11.62 -19.82 -3.53
CA ALA A 166 10.72 -20.81 -2.96
C ALA A 166 9.59 -20.16 -2.15
N LEU A 167 9.90 -19.15 -1.32
CA LEU A 167 8.89 -18.40 -0.57
C LEU A 167 7.95 -17.60 -1.47
N LEU A 168 8.46 -17.00 -2.55
CA LEU A 168 7.63 -16.31 -3.53
C LEU A 168 6.66 -17.29 -4.20
N MET A 169 7.14 -18.43 -4.66
CA MET A 169 6.33 -19.47 -5.29
C MET A 169 5.27 -20.02 -4.32
N ALA A 170 5.64 -20.29 -3.07
CA ALA A 170 4.70 -20.71 -2.04
C ALA A 170 3.61 -19.63 -1.78
N GLY A 171 3.99 -18.37 -1.77
CA GLY A 171 3.05 -17.25 -1.62
C GLY A 171 2.07 -17.17 -2.79
N VAL A 172 2.55 -17.29 -4.03
CA VAL A 172 1.70 -17.33 -5.23
C VAL A 172 0.72 -18.50 -5.20
N ILE A 173 1.21 -19.69 -4.85
CA ILE A 173 0.38 -20.90 -4.74
C ILE A 173 -0.68 -20.71 -3.63
N ALA A 174 -0.30 -20.16 -2.48
CA ALA A 174 -1.23 -19.90 -1.39
C ALA A 174 -2.33 -18.91 -1.78
N VAL A 175 -1.98 -17.81 -2.48
CA VAL A 175 -2.97 -16.84 -2.98
C VAL A 175 -3.88 -17.48 -4.03
N ALA A 176 -3.32 -18.25 -4.97
CA ALA A 176 -4.11 -18.97 -5.96
C ALA A 176 -5.09 -19.95 -5.31
N ALA A 177 -4.63 -20.73 -4.33
CA ALA A 177 -5.47 -21.65 -3.57
C ALA A 177 -6.59 -20.92 -2.81
N LEU A 178 -6.29 -19.80 -2.16
CA LEU A 178 -7.29 -18.97 -1.49
C LEU A 178 -8.35 -18.45 -2.47
N LEU A 179 -7.95 -18.00 -3.67
CA LEU A 179 -8.89 -17.54 -4.70
C LEU A 179 -9.80 -18.65 -5.20
N VAL A 180 -9.32 -19.90 -5.28
CA VAL A 180 -10.12 -21.04 -5.70
C VAL A 180 -11.11 -21.49 -4.61
N ILE A 181 -10.72 -21.43 -3.34
CA ILE A 181 -11.50 -21.93 -2.21
C ILE A 181 -12.55 -20.88 -1.74
N THR A 182 -12.32 -19.60 -1.98
CA THR A 182 -13.20 -18.53 -1.51
C THR A 182 -14.24 -18.13 -2.58
N PRO A 183 -15.43 -17.65 -2.19
CA PRO A 183 -16.43 -17.10 -3.10
C PRO A 183 -15.92 -15.96 -4.01
N ALA A 184 -14.80 -15.34 -3.62
CA ALA A 184 -14.11 -14.34 -4.45
C ALA A 184 -13.62 -14.92 -5.79
N GLY A 185 -13.32 -16.23 -5.86
CA GLY A 185 -12.97 -16.91 -7.11
C GLY A 185 -14.12 -16.90 -8.11
N GLY A 186 -15.35 -17.13 -7.66
CA GLY A 186 -16.56 -17.05 -8.50
C GLY A 186 -16.79 -15.65 -9.08
N LEU A 187 -16.52 -14.60 -8.31
CA LEU A 187 -16.63 -13.22 -8.78
C LEU A 187 -15.58 -12.85 -9.85
N VAL A 188 -14.40 -13.46 -9.78
CA VAL A 188 -13.34 -13.25 -10.79
C VAL A 188 -13.66 -13.97 -12.09
N THR A 189 -14.14 -15.23 -12.01
CA THR A 189 -14.54 -16.01 -13.20
C THR A 189 -15.74 -15.38 -13.91
N ASP A 190 -16.79 -14.96 -13.20
CA ASP A 190 -17.95 -14.25 -13.76
C ASP A 190 -17.57 -12.94 -14.49
N ARG A 191 -16.52 -12.27 -14.04
CA ARG A 191 -16.05 -11.05 -14.71
C ARG A 191 -15.23 -11.33 -15.95
N LEU A 192 -14.42 -12.37 -15.96
CA LEU A 192 -13.69 -12.79 -17.15
C LEU A 192 -14.66 -13.21 -18.24
N ASP A 193 -15.68 -14.00 -17.93
CA ASP A 193 -16.73 -14.43 -18.86
C ASP A 193 -17.54 -13.25 -19.41
N LYS A 194 -17.85 -12.24 -18.57
CA LYS A 194 -18.54 -11.03 -19.04
C LYS A 194 -17.67 -10.17 -19.95
N SER A 195 -16.35 -10.11 -19.70
CA SER A 195 -15.44 -9.35 -20.56
C SER A 195 -15.24 -10.01 -21.92
N GLU A 196 -15.22 -11.33 -22.00
CA GLU A 196 -15.16 -12.06 -23.28
C GLU A 196 -16.42 -11.90 -24.10
N ARG A 197 -17.62 -11.95 -23.49
CA ARG A 197 -18.89 -11.71 -24.18
C ARG A 197 -19.05 -10.29 -24.70
N SER A 198 -18.46 -9.30 -24.02
CA SER A 198 -18.47 -7.90 -24.47
C SER A 198 -17.51 -7.64 -25.63
N ASN A 199 -16.47 -8.46 -25.80
CA ASN A 199 -15.52 -8.32 -26.91
C ASN A 199 -15.92 -9.12 -28.16
N SER A 200 -16.94 -9.97 -28.05
CA SER A 200 -17.45 -10.81 -29.13
C SER A 200 -18.77 -10.31 -29.75
N ALA A 201 -19.29 -9.19 -29.27
CA ALA A 201 -20.48 -8.49 -29.78
C ALA A 201 -20.10 -7.16 -30.46
#